data_fa379dd47cbf7fd52e856756fb5432e5
#
_entry.id   fa379dd47cbf7fd52e856756fb5432e5
#
_cell.length_a   1.000
_cell.length_b   1.000
_cell.length_c   1.000
_cell.angle_alpha   90.00
_cell.angle_beta   90.00
_cell.angle_gamma   90.00
#
_symmetry.space_group_name_H-M   'P 1'
#
loop_
_entity.id
_entity.type
_entity.pdbx_description
1 polymer ?
#
loop_
_entity_poly.entity_id
_entity_poly.type
_entity_poly.pdbx_seq_one_letter_code
_entity_poly.pdbx_strand_id
1 'polypeptide(L)'
;MATLSIAELRKRNNFTIFRDRIKTNGKFTISEGNGQKIQITQKFAYEFNTLQDLERYKDNRGTILLPTGVTGSGVVRLSQLYKDSAFVTRTQNTNAKEDLQIRSVREQLEKIKEKIGSDFIKLKVGNNTYEVTEVESTPGTPKSDMNFIGKNGVRLGFCSLKDGATASAIQQWGGASVSREPLIAAHPEVVAFVKTAREMFPTEIPQGTTVAREITDPKLRMQGIYGSGYGGSLGVNNVDVLLQGTVKINAINFTEYKITGSAMTHSNGSTLPPEYQPVLMAIYKGDRSDYGIKNARINLYSKSGRTKRQMI
;
A
#
# COMPACT_ATOMS: atom_id res chain seq x y z
N MET A 1 7.50 2.60 -38.26
CA MET A 1 6.82 2.46 -36.95
C MET A 1 7.42 3.45 -35.99
N ALA A 2 6.60 4.31 -35.38
CA ALA A 2 7.12 5.26 -34.41
C ALA A 2 7.49 4.45 -33.13
N THR A 3 8.75 4.42 -32.79
CA THR A 3 9.29 3.83 -31.56
C THR A 3 9.29 4.91 -30.49
N LEU A 4 8.60 4.68 -29.37
CA LEU A 4 8.77 5.52 -28.19
C LEU A 4 10.13 5.24 -27.56
N SER A 5 10.79 6.30 -27.11
CA SER A 5 12.01 6.14 -26.34
C SER A 5 11.75 5.39 -25.02
N ILE A 6 12.77 4.73 -24.49
CA ILE A 6 12.70 4.09 -23.18
C ILE A 6 12.28 5.10 -22.09
N ALA A 7 12.68 6.36 -22.23
CA ALA A 7 12.29 7.44 -21.33
C ALA A 7 10.78 7.74 -21.37
N GLU A 8 10.18 7.69 -22.55
CA GLU A 8 8.73 7.87 -22.70
C GLU A 8 7.93 6.67 -22.22
N LEU A 9 8.46 5.46 -22.40
CA LEU A 9 7.87 4.24 -21.81
C LEU A 9 7.93 4.28 -20.27
N ARG A 10 9.02 4.80 -19.69
CA ARG A 10 9.15 4.96 -18.23
C ARG A 10 8.17 5.99 -17.65
N LYS A 11 7.82 7.02 -18.40
CA LYS A 11 6.80 7.99 -18.00
C LYS A 11 5.38 7.41 -17.99
N ARG A 12 5.17 6.26 -18.60
CA ARG A 12 3.85 5.65 -18.85
C ARG A 12 3.67 4.35 -18.07
N ASN A 13 3.86 4.38 -16.77
CA ASN A 13 3.52 3.26 -15.88
C ASN A 13 4.41 2.01 -16.00
N ASN A 14 3.97 0.95 -15.38
CA ASN A 14 4.59 -0.36 -15.28
C ASN A 14 4.71 -1.14 -16.60
N PHE A 15 4.39 -0.51 -17.72
CA PHE A 15 4.53 -1.11 -19.05
C PHE A 15 5.97 -1.56 -19.33
N THR A 16 6.97 -0.77 -18.92
CA THR A 16 8.39 -1.13 -19.06
C THR A 16 8.73 -2.34 -18.19
N ILE A 17 8.25 -2.37 -16.96
CA ILE A 17 8.46 -3.49 -16.04
C ILE A 17 7.81 -4.75 -16.60
N PHE A 18 6.61 -4.66 -17.12
CA PHE A 18 5.93 -5.76 -17.79
C PHE A 18 6.72 -6.31 -18.98
N ARG A 19 7.11 -5.44 -19.90
CA ARG A 19 7.90 -5.80 -21.07
C ARG A 19 9.23 -6.44 -20.68
N ASP A 20 9.93 -5.87 -19.71
CA ASP A 20 11.22 -6.38 -19.24
C ASP A 20 11.07 -7.74 -18.55
N ARG A 21 10.00 -7.94 -17.78
CA ARG A 21 9.68 -9.26 -17.21
C ARG A 21 9.42 -10.31 -18.27
N ILE A 22 8.68 -9.99 -19.34
CA ILE A 22 8.48 -10.92 -20.46
C ILE A 22 9.80 -11.25 -21.12
N LYS A 23 10.65 -10.26 -21.38
CA LYS A 23 11.96 -10.44 -21.97
C LYS A 23 12.89 -11.30 -21.10
N THR A 24 12.84 -11.12 -19.79
CA THR A 24 13.68 -11.88 -18.85
C THR A 24 13.16 -13.30 -18.63
N ASN A 25 11.85 -13.48 -18.50
CA ASN A 25 11.24 -14.76 -18.11
C ASN A 25 10.74 -15.57 -19.31
N GLY A 26 10.83 -15.06 -20.53
CA GLY A 26 10.39 -15.72 -21.76
C GLY A 26 8.87 -15.86 -21.92
N LYS A 27 8.10 -15.71 -20.88
CA LYS A 27 6.63 -15.73 -20.88
C LYS A 27 6.05 -14.99 -19.66
N PHE A 28 4.86 -14.48 -19.82
CA PHE A 28 4.08 -13.88 -18.74
C PHE A 28 2.62 -14.31 -18.84
N THR A 29 2.03 -14.68 -17.73
CA THR A 29 0.62 -15.11 -17.68
C THR A 29 -0.21 -13.98 -17.06
N ILE A 30 -1.21 -13.52 -17.80
CA ILE A 30 -2.21 -12.57 -17.34
C ILE A 30 -3.46 -13.37 -17.01
N SER A 31 -4.00 -13.20 -15.80
CA SER A 31 -5.29 -13.77 -15.42
C SER A 31 -6.36 -12.70 -15.46
N GLU A 32 -7.41 -12.94 -16.21
CA GLU A 32 -8.59 -12.09 -16.20
C GLU A 32 -9.58 -12.54 -15.12
N GLY A 33 -10.46 -11.60 -14.68
CA GLY A 33 -11.45 -11.86 -13.64
C GLY A 33 -12.50 -12.92 -13.98
N ASN A 34 -12.59 -13.32 -15.26
CA ASN A 34 -13.44 -14.41 -15.77
C ASN A 34 -12.74 -15.79 -15.79
N GLY A 35 -11.53 -15.90 -15.19
CA GLY A 35 -10.75 -17.13 -15.18
C GLY A 35 -9.91 -17.39 -16.44
N GLN A 36 -9.98 -16.54 -17.44
CA GLN A 36 -9.13 -16.66 -18.62
C GLN A 36 -7.69 -16.34 -18.28
N LYS A 37 -6.77 -17.14 -18.80
CA LYS A 37 -5.33 -16.97 -18.68
C LYS A 37 -4.72 -16.76 -20.05
N ILE A 38 -4.00 -15.67 -20.21
CA ILE A 38 -3.30 -15.32 -21.44
C ILE A 38 -1.81 -15.39 -21.19
N GLN A 39 -1.11 -16.18 -21.99
CA GLN A 39 0.35 -16.20 -21.96
C GLN A 39 0.91 -15.31 -23.06
N ILE A 40 1.67 -14.31 -22.66
CA ILE A 40 2.38 -13.42 -23.56
C ILE A 40 3.82 -13.92 -23.68
N THR A 41 4.23 -14.23 -24.89
CA THR A 41 5.57 -14.75 -25.17
C THR A 41 6.58 -13.62 -25.36
N GLN A 42 7.87 -13.97 -25.25
CA GLN A 42 8.96 -13.06 -25.53
C GLN A 42 8.88 -12.48 -26.95
N LYS A 43 8.47 -13.29 -27.93
CA LYS A 43 8.27 -12.83 -29.31
C LYS A 43 7.29 -11.65 -29.38
N PHE A 44 6.14 -11.75 -28.71
CA PHE A 44 5.17 -10.66 -28.65
C PHE A 44 5.75 -9.39 -28.00
N ALA A 45 6.54 -9.53 -26.94
CA ALA A 45 7.15 -8.39 -26.26
C ALA A 45 8.13 -7.59 -27.15
N TYR A 46 8.65 -8.18 -28.20
CA TYR A 46 9.49 -7.50 -29.19
C TYR A 46 8.69 -6.85 -30.33
N GLU A 47 7.45 -7.26 -30.57
CA GLU A 47 6.60 -6.74 -31.64
C GLU A 47 6.04 -5.34 -31.33
N PHE A 48 5.94 -4.98 -30.07
CA PHE A 48 5.52 -3.64 -29.68
C PHE A 48 6.59 -2.92 -28.84
N ASN A 49 6.89 -1.72 -29.24
CA ASN A 49 7.83 -0.86 -28.55
C ASN A 49 7.12 0.30 -27.85
N THR A 50 5.87 0.56 -28.20
CA THR A 50 5.10 1.73 -27.78
C THR A 50 3.70 1.34 -27.35
N LEU A 51 3.06 2.21 -26.56
CA LEU A 51 1.64 2.11 -26.26
C LEU A 51 0.79 2.21 -27.52
N GLN A 52 1.21 3.01 -28.49
CA GLN A 52 0.54 3.14 -29.78
C GLN A 52 0.60 1.84 -30.59
N ASP A 53 1.68 1.07 -30.47
CA ASP A 53 1.75 -0.25 -31.10
C ASP A 53 0.72 -1.21 -30.48
N LEU A 54 0.51 -1.15 -29.16
CA LEU A 54 -0.53 -1.92 -28.49
C LEU A 54 -1.94 -1.46 -28.87
N GLU A 55 -2.15 -0.18 -29.07
CA GLU A 55 -3.45 0.37 -29.48
C GLU A 55 -3.92 -0.14 -30.83
N ARG A 56 -3.02 -0.58 -31.71
CA ARG A 56 -3.37 -1.22 -32.99
C ARG A 56 -4.08 -2.56 -32.83
N TYR A 57 -3.90 -3.20 -31.69
CA TYR A 57 -4.56 -4.47 -31.36
C TYR A 57 -5.84 -4.27 -30.55
N LYS A 58 -6.28 -3.03 -30.40
CA LYS A 58 -7.45 -2.67 -29.62
C LYS A 58 -8.73 -2.85 -30.43
N ASP A 59 -9.68 -3.55 -29.86
CA ASP A 59 -11.04 -3.61 -30.39
C ASP A 59 -11.89 -2.38 -29.96
N ASN A 60 -13.13 -2.30 -30.47
CA ASN A 60 -14.07 -1.23 -30.18
C ASN A 60 -14.47 -1.11 -28.68
N ARG A 61 -14.14 -2.11 -27.86
CA ARG A 61 -14.39 -2.14 -26.40
C ARG A 61 -13.18 -1.77 -25.57
N GLY A 62 -12.08 -1.38 -26.22
CA GLY A 62 -10.83 -1.03 -25.56
C GLY A 62 -10.02 -2.24 -25.08
N THR A 63 -10.32 -3.42 -25.64
CA THR A 63 -9.59 -4.66 -25.38
C THR A 63 -8.55 -4.90 -26.47
N ILE A 64 -7.38 -5.44 -26.08
CA ILE A 64 -6.31 -5.75 -27.03
C ILE A 64 -6.49 -7.17 -27.54
N LEU A 65 -6.63 -7.31 -28.85
CA LEU A 65 -6.53 -8.60 -29.53
C LEU A 65 -5.05 -8.99 -29.63
N LEU A 66 -4.70 -10.13 -29.06
CA LEU A 66 -3.32 -10.59 -29.05
C LEU A 66 -2.94 -11.17 -30.41
N PRO A 67 -1.80 -10.77 -30.98
CA PRO A 67 -1.36 -11.28 -32.28
C PRO A 67 -0.80 -12.70 -32.18
N THR A 68 -0.49 -13.27 -33.37
CA THR A 68 0.10 -14.60 -33.52
C THR A 68 1.39 -14.73 -32.69
N GLY A 69 1.49 -15.78 -31.88
CA GLY A 69 2.64 -16.01 -30.98
C GLY A 69 2.32 -15.83 -29.50
N VAL A 70 1.08 -15.48 -29.19
CA VAL A 70 0.54 -15.52 -27.82
C VAL A 70 -0.26 -16.81 -27.65
N THR A 71 0.03 -17.58 -26.61
CA THR A 71 -0.72 -18.77 -26.28
C THR A 71 -1.86 -18.43 -25.32
N GLY A 72 -3.06 -18.89 -25.64
CA GLY A 72 -4.28 -18.62 -24.89
C GLY A 72 -5.31 -17.92 -25.76
N SER A 73 -6.57 -18.15 -25.47
CA SER A 73 -7.68 -17.41 -26.09
C SER A 73 -8.06 -16.28 -25.15
N GLY A 74 -8.02 -15.05 -25.64
CA GLY A 74 -8.48 -13.98 -24.81
C GLY A 74 -8.10 -12.60 -25.30
N VAL A 75 -8.68 -11.64 -24.66
CA VAL A 75 -8.58 -10.23 -24.94
C VAL A 75 -8.09 -9.55 -23.68
N VAL A 76 -6.97 -8.87 -23.75
CA VAL A 76 -6.47 -8.09 -22.61
C VAL A 76 -7.01 -6.67 -22.73
N ARG A 77 -7.68 -6.20 -21.69
CA ARG A 77 -8.09 -4.80 -21.68
C ARG A 77 -6.85 -3.90 -21.59
N LEU A 78 -6.80 -2.87 -22.44
CA LEU A 78 -5.70 -1.92 -22.45
C LEU A 78 -5.43 -1.35 -21.05
N SER A 79 -6.51 -1.11 -20.28
CA SER A 79 -6.41 -0.69 -18.88
C SER A 79 -5.72 -1.70 -17.96
N GLN A 80 -5.70 -2.98 -18.29
CA GLN A 80 -5.01 -4.01 -17.51
C GLN A 80 -3.50 -4.05 -17.80
N LEU A 81 -3.08 -3.68 -19.01
CA LEU A 81 -1.67 -3.53 -19.34
C LEU A 81 -1.04 -2.31 -18.68
N TYR A 82 -1.84 -1.33 -18.30
CA TYR A 82 -1.41 -0.10 -17.63
C TYR A 82 -1.60 -0.12 -16.12
N LYS A 83 -2.41 -1.03 -15.60
CA LYS A 83 -2.63 -1.18 -14.17
C LYS A 83 -1.72 -2.26 -13.63
N ASP A 84 -1.09 -1.97 -12.53
CA ASP A 84 -0.27 -2.91 -11.79
C ASP A 84 -0.99 -4.23 -11.48
N SER A 85 -2.32 -4.18 -11.37
CA SER A 85 -3.17 -5.35 -11.10
C SER A 85 -3.11 -6.45 -12.13
N ALA A 86 -2.77 -6.17 -13.39
CA ALA A 86 -2.67 -7.19 -14.44
C ALA A 86 -1.37 -8.00 -14.36
N PHE A 87 -0.34 -7.47 -13.71
CA PHE A 87 1.02 -7.99 -13.77
C PHE A 87 1.59 -8.35 -12.41
N VAL A 88 0.82 -8.19 -11.35
CA VAL A 88 1.31 -8.29 -9.98
C VAL A 88 0.61 -9.41 -9.22
N THR A 89 1.38 -10.10 -8.40
CA THR A 89 0.88 -11.05 -7.42
C THR A 89 -0.03 -10.33 -6.41
N ARG A 90 -0.84 -11.07 -5.64
CA ARG A 90 -1.75 -10.50 -4.63
C ARG A 90 -1.08 -9.48 -3.69
N THR A 91 0.18 -9.69 -3.36
CA THR A 91 0.99 -8.77 -2.53
C THR A 91 1.29 -7.45 -3.26
N GLN A 92 1.49 -7.52 -4.57
CA GLN A 92 1.76 -6.35 -5.40
C GLN A 92 0.49 -5.52 -5.70
N ASN A 93 -0.73 -6.10 -5.58
CA ASN A 93 -1.98 -5.34 -5.74
C ASN A 93 -2.19 -4.29 -4.64
N THR A 94 -1.67 -4.51 -3.44
CA THR A 94 -1.71 -3.51 -2.36
C THR A 94 -0.75 -2.36 -2.69
N ASN A 95 0.49 -2.70 -3.07
CA ASN A 95 1.49 -1.70 -3.48
C ASN A 95 1.02 -0.88 -4.70
N ALA A 96 0.30 -1.53 -5.64
CA ALA A 96 -0.25 -0.85 -6.80
C ALA A 96 -1.30 0.22 -6.45
N LYS A 97 -2.12 -0.03 -5.45
CA LYS A 97 -3.10 0.96 -4.98
C LYS A 97 -2.43 2.13 -4.26
N GLU A 98 -1.42 1.82 -3.45
CA GLU A 98 -0.60 2.82 -2.77
C GLU A 98 0.13 3.69 -3.81
N ASP A 99 0.75 3.08 -4.82
CA ASP A 99 1.41 3.79 -5.93
C ASP A 99 0.45 4.70 -6.71
N LEU A 100 -0.79 4.24 -6.95
CA LEU A 100 -1.81 5.05 -7.60
C LEU A 100 -2.24 6.26 -6.75
N GLN A 101 -2.35 6.09 -5.44
CA GLN A 101 -2.64 7.19 -4.53
C GLN A 101 -1.49 8.20 -4.49
N ILE A 102 -0.26 7.73 -4.37
CA ILE A 102 0.94 8.59 -4.35
C ILE A 102 1.05 9.38 -5.66
N ARG A 103 0.79 8.74 -6.80
CA ARG A 103 0.74 9.39 -8.10
C ARG A 103 -0.33 10.48 -8.15
N SER A 104 -1.54 10.17 -7.67
CA SER A 104 -2.63 11.16 -7.60
C SER A 104 -2.24 12.36 -6.72
N VAL A 105 -1.57 12.12 -5.59
CA VAL A 105 -1.08 13.20 -4.72
C VAL A 105 -0.01 14.04 -5.44
N ARG A 106 0.90 13.39 -6.17
CA ARG A 106 1.92 14.07 -6.99
C ARG A 106 1.29 14.98 -8.06
N GLU A 107 0.30 14.47 -8.78
CA GLU A 107 -0.41 15.25 -9.80
C GLU A 107 -1.15 16.46 -9.20
N GLN A 108 -1.74 16.30 -8.02
CA GLN A 108 -2.39 17.39 -7.29
C GLN A 108 -1.35 18.44 -6.85
N LEU A 109 -0.21 18.00 -6.33
CA LEU A 109 0.89 18.88 -5.90
C LEU A 109 1.41 19.71 -7.07
N GLU A 110 1.71 19.09 -8.22
CA GLU A 110 2.20 19.79 -9.41
C GLU A 110 1.19 20.82 -9.94
N LYS A 111 -0.09 20.45 -10.04
CA LYS A 111 -1.15 21.38 -10.45
C LYS A 111 -1.28 22.59 -9.54
N ILE A 112 -1.08 22.39 -8.23
CA ILE A 112 -1.12 23.49 -7.27
C ILE A 112 0.10 24.40 -7.48
N LYS A 113 1.30 23.83 -7.60
CA LYS A 113 2.54 24.59 -7.84
C LYS A 113 2.44 25.43 -9.12
N GLU A 114 1.97 24.84 -10.22
CA GLU A 114 1.70 25.55 -11.48
C GLU A 114 0.72 26.73 -11.27
N LYS A 115 -0.40 26.45 -10.58
CA LYS A 115 -1.44 27.47 -10.34
C LYS A 115 -0.95 28.69 -9.55
N ILE A 116 -0.08 28.47 -8.55
CA ILE A 116 0.44 29.54 -7.68
C ILE A 116 1.78 30.12 -8.16
N GLY A 117 2.36 29.55 -9.23
CA GLY A 117 3.66 29.99 -9.78
C GLY A 117 4.81 29.78 -8.81
N SER A 118 4.84 28.67 -8.08
CA SER A 118 5.87 28.37 -7.07
C SER A 118 6.40 26.96 -7.21
N ASP A 119 7.68 26.76 -6.88
CA ASP A 119 8.32 25.45 -6.88
C ASP A 119 7.95 24.60 -5.65
N PHE A 120 7.28 25.18 -4.68
CA PHE A 120 6.84 24.49 -3.45
C PHE A 120 5.47 24.99 -3.00
N ILE A 121 4.83 24.21 -2.12
CA ILE A 121 3.63 24.62 -1.39
C ILE A 121 3.83 24.51 0.12
N LYS A 122 3.12 25.32 0.90
CA LYS A 122 2.98 25.09 2.35
C LYS A 122 1.88 24.08 2.57
N LEU A 123 2.27 22.85 2.96
CA LEU A 123 1.37 21.73 3.14
C LEU A 123 1.30 21.31 4.61
N LYS A 124 0.11 21.35 5.17
CA LYS A 124 -0.19 20.79 6.48
C LYS A 124 -0.37 19.28 6.37
N VAL A 125 0.52 18.54 7.03
CA VAL A 125 0.51 17.08 7.15
C VAL A 125 0.33 16.74 8.63
N GLY A 126 -0.84 16.24 8.98
CA GLY A 126 -1.19 16.08 10.39
C GLY A 126 -1.25 17.42 11.11
N ASN A 127 -0.44 17.57 12.15
CA ASN A 127 -0.34 18.80 12.96
C ASN A 127 0.76 19.74 12.50
N ASN A 128 1.64 19.32 11.59
CA ASN A 128 2.80 20.07 11.13
C ASN A 128 2.56 20.69 9.76
N THR A 129 3.16 21.85 9.50
CA THR A 129 3.17 22.49 8.19
C THR A 129 4.59 22.47 7.64
N TYR A 130 4.72 22.03 6.39
CA TYR A 130 5.99 21.86 5.70
C TYR A 130 6.00 22.63 4.37
N GLU A 131 7.17 23.10 3.95
CA GLU A 131 7.39 23.56 2.57
C GLU A 131 7.81 22.36 1.73
N VAL A 132 6.91 21.89 0.87
CA VAL A 132 7.09 20.65 0.11
C VAL A 132 7.22 20.94 -1.38
N THR A 133 8.14 20.22 -2.01
CA THR A 133 8.42 20.30 -3.45
C THR A 133 7.95 19.08 -4.20
N GLU A 134 8.02 17.89 -3.56
CA GLU A 134 7.72 16.60 -4.18
C GLU A 134 7.05 15.64 -3.18
N VAL A 135 6.49 14.55 -3.71
CA VAL A 135 6.00 13.39 -2.96
C VAL A 135 6.60 12.11 -3.53
N GLU A 136 7.01 11.21 -2.66
CA GLU A 136 7.55 9.91 -3.05
C GLU A 136 6.96 8.78 -2.20
N SER A 137 7.07 7.54 -2.69
CA SER A 137 6.79 6.37 -1.88
C SER A 137 7.95 6.13 -0.93
N THR A 138 7.65 5.73 0.31
CA THR A 138 8.67 5.39 1.29
C THR A 138 9.22 4.00 0.99
N PRO A 139 10.52 3.83 0.71
CA PRO A 139 11.09 2.54 0.35
C PRO A 139 11.19 1.59 1.54
N GLY A 140 11.10 0.28 1.27
CA GLY A 140 11.24 -0.77 2.27
C GLY A 140 9.91 -1.26 2.83
N THR A 141 9.91 -1.62 4.11
CA THR A 141 8.71 -2.08 4.84
C THR A 141 8.44 -1.26 6.11
N PRO A 142 8.66 0.06 6.11
CA PRO A 142 8.38 0.91 7.27
C PRO A 142 6.88 1.12 7.46
N LYS A 143 6.52 1.89 8.48
CA LYS A 143 5.12 2.29 8.73
C LYS A 143 4.62 3.33 7.74
N SER A 144 5.50 4.20 7.27
CA SER A 144 5.19 5.20 6.25
C SER A 144 5.06 4.55 4.88
N ASP A 145 3.96 4.83 4.19
CA ASP A 145 3.72 4.39 2.82
C ASP A 145 4.17 5.47 1.83
N MET A 146 4.07 6.76 2.22
CA MET A 146 4.60 7.89 1.45
C MET A 146 5.13 8.99 2.35
N ASN A 147 6.02 9.82 1.79
CA ASN A 147 6.55 11.02 2.43
C ASN A 147 6.69 12.15 1.40
N PHE A 148 6.83 13.36 1.90
CA PHE A 148 7.13 14.52 1.08
C PHE A 148 8.61 14.85 1.13
N ILE A 149 9.07 15.60 0.12
CA ILE A 149 10.41 16.18 0.05
C ILE A 149 10.30 17.68 0.27
N GLY A 150 11.06 18.18 1.21
CA GLY A 150 11.18 19.60 1.48
C GLY A 150 12.10 20.33 0.51
N LYS A 151 12.10 21.65 0.52
CA LYS A 151 12.96 22.52 -0.31
C LYS A 151 14.46 22.21 -0.18
N ASN A 152 14.86 21.67 0.94
CA ASN A 152 16.25 21.26 1.25
C ASN A 152 16.55 19.80 0.86
N GLY A 153 15.63 19.10 0.18
CA GLY A 153 15.76 17.70 -0.19
C GLY A 153 15.55 16.70 0.95
N VAL A 154 15.16 17.17 2.13
CA VAL A 154 14.94 16.30 3.30
C VAL A 154 13.53 15.68 3.24
N ARG A 155 13.43 14.40 3.60
CA ARG A 155 12.16 13.70 3.79
C ARG A 155 11.42 14.20 5.01
N LEU A 156 10.13 14.47 4.84
CA LEU A 156 9.24 15.01 5.88
C LEU A 156 7.80 14.63 5.58
N GLY A 157 6.88 14.93 6.51
CA GLY A 157 5.46 14.72 6.30
C GLY A 157 5.10 13.26 6.01
N PHE A 158 5.55 12.35 6.85
CA PHE A 158 5.38 10.90 6.69
C PHE A 158 3.92 10.50 6.87
N CYS A 159 3.39 9.73 5.91
CA CYS A 159 1.98 9.34 5.87
C CYS A 159 1.84 7.81 5.79
N SER A 160 0.91 7.26 6.58
CA SER A 160 0.44 5.89 6.38
C SER A 160 -0.91 5.90 5.67
N LEU A 161 -1.05 5.07 4.65
CA LEU A 161 -2.26 4.97 3.81
C LEU A 161 -3.08 3.76 4.22
N LYS A 162 -4.41 3.92 4.29
CA LYS A 162 -5.34 2.84 4.56
C LYS A 162 -6.48 2.87 3.55
N ASP A 163 -6.79 1.69 3.03
CA ASP A 163 -7.92 1.51 2.12
C ASP A 163 -9.27 1.62 2.82
N GLY A 164 -10.30 1.84 2.01
CA GLY A 164 -11.70 1.77 2.42
C GLY A 164 -12.25 3.06 3.00
N ALA A 165 -13.50 3.01 3.44
CA ALA A 165 -14.26 4.18 3.86
C ALA A 165 -14.73 4.12 5.34
N THR A 166 -14.41 3.05 6.06
CA THR A 166 -14.85 2.83 7.45
C THR A 166 -13.77 2.14 8.26
N ALA A 167 -13.84 2.21 9.59
CA ALA A 167 -12.94 1.50 10.50
C ALA A 167 -12.90 -0.01 10.23
N SER A 168 -14.04 -0.61 9.85
CA SER A 168 -14.15 -2.04 9.55
C SER A 168 -13.42 -2.47 8.27
N ALA A 169 -13.08 -1.54 7.40
CA ALA A 169 -12.28 -1.80 6.21
C ALA A 169 -10.79 -1.93 6.52
N ILE A 170 -10.33 -1.34 7.64
CA ILE A 170 -8.95 -1.49 8.09
C ILE A 170 -8.78 -2.88 8.68
N GLN A 171 -8.03 -3.72 7.97
CA GLN A 171 -7.76 -5.08 8.44
C GLN A 171 -6.58 -5.12 9.39
N GLN A 172 -5.51 -4.41 9.08
CA GLN A 172 -4.28 -4.46 9.85
C GLN A 172 -3.74 -3.05 10.09
N TRP A 173 -3.40 -2.77 11.35
CA TRP A 173 -2.68 -1.55 11.72
C TRP A 173 -1.18 -1.70 11.53
N GLY A 174 -0.62 -2.83 11.97
CA GLY A 174 0.80 -3.14 11.86
C GLY A 174 1.08 -4.59 12.24
N GLY A 175 2.29 -5.05 11.94
CA GLY A 175 2.79 -6.34 12.39
C GLY A 175 3.28 -6.28 13.84
N ALA A 176 3.49 -7.46 14.43
CA ALA A 176 4.15 -7.62 15.73
C ALA A 176 5.26 -8.68 15.64
N SER A 177 5.86 -8.87 14.46
CA SER A 177 6.90 -9.89 14.30
C SER A 177 8.23 -9.42 14.87
N VAL A 178 8.96 -10.33 15.50
CA VAL A 178 10.28 -10.04 16.11
C VAL A 178 11.27 -9.44 15.11
N SER A 179 11.26 -9.93 13.86
CA SER A 179 12.21 -9.50 12.84
C SER A 179 11.93 -8.12 12.23
N ARG A 180 10.67 -7.68 12.21
CA ARG A 180 10.27 -6.43 11.54
C ARG A 180 9.89 -5.32 12.50
N GLU A 181 9.30 -5.69 13.64
CA GLU A 181 8.80 -4.75 14.64
C GLU A 181 9.28 -5.16 16.05
N PRO A 182 10.60 -5.20 16.27
CA PRO A 182 11.16 -5.73 17.52
C PRO A 182 10.70 -4.96 18.77
N LEU A 183 10.48 -3.65 18.67
CA LEU A 183 9.98 -2.84 19.79
C LEU A 183 8.53 -3.20 20.18
N ILE A 184 7.67 -3.43 19.17
CA ILE A 184 6.30 -3.90 19.40
C ILE A 184 6.33 -5.34 19.90
N ALA A 185 7.13 -6.20 19.30
CA ALA A 185 7.24 -7.60 19.67
C ALA A 185 7.71 -7.83 21.11
N ALA A 186 8.58 -6.94 21.62
CA ALA A 186 9.09 -6.98 22.99
C ALA A 186 8.13 -6.37 24.03
N HIS A 187 7.03 -5.77 23.60
CA HIS A 187 6.09 -5.14 24.52
C HIS A 187 5.43 -6.18 25.46
N PRO A 188 5.32 -5.93 26.79
CA PRO A 188 4.79 -6.92 27.74
C PRO A 188 3.42 -7.50 27.37
N GLU A 189 2.47 -6.68 26.88
CA GLU A 189 1.17 -7.17 26.42
C GLU A 189 1.26 -8.10 25.22
N VAL A 190 2.18 -7.84 24.29
CA VAL A 190 2.40 -8.72 23.12
C VAL A 190 2.99 -10.04 23.57
N VAL A 191 3.99 -9.99 24.46
CA VAL A 191 4.63 -11.20 25.03
C VAL A 191 3.58 -12.04 25.80
N ALA A 192 2.76 -11.42 26.63
CA ALA A 192 1.71 -12.10 27.37
C ALA A 192 0.64 -12.71 26.43
N PHE A 193 0.24 -11.98 25.38
CA PHE A 193 -0.68 -12.49 24.36
C PHE A 193 -0.11 -13.70 23.62
N VAL A 194 1.14 -13.62 23.19
CA VAL A 194 1.84 -14.72 22.50
C VAL A 194 1.93 -15.96 23.40
N LYS A 195 2.22 -15.78 24.70
CA LYS A 195 2.23 -16.88 25.67
C LYS A 195 0.87 -17.58 25.71
N THR A 196 -0.22 -16.82 25.88
CA THR A 196 -1.58 -17.40 25.87
C THR A 196 -1.89 -18.10 24.54
N ALA A 197 -1.53 -17.48 23.41
CA ALA A 197 -1.75 -18.11 22.09
C ALA A 197 -0.99 -19.43 21.94
N ARG A 198 0.22 -19.55 22.49
CA ARG A 198 0.99 -20.82 22.52
C ARG A 198 0.35 -21.88 23.43
N GLU A 199 -0.20 -21.48 24.56
CA GLU A 199 -0.91 -22.40 25.45
C GLU A 199 -2.18 -22.94 24.77
N MET A 200 -2.91 -22.11 24.03
CA MET A 200 -4.08 -22.52 23.25
C MET A 200 -3.73 -23.35 22.02
N PHE A 201 -2.61 -23.05 21.36
CA PHE A 201 -2.18 -23.67 20.10
C PHE A 201 -0.71 -24.10 20.20
N PRO A 202 -0.41 -25.19 20.90
CA PRO A 202 0.97 -25.61 21.19
C PRO A 202 1.76 -26.03 19.94
N THR A 203 1.09 -26.45 18.88
CA THR A 203 1.73 -26.91 17.63
C THR A 203 1.48 -25.96 16.47
N GLU A 204 0.21 -25.66 16.19
CA GLU A 204 -0.19 -24.81 15.06
C GLU A 204 -1.54 -24.16 15.31
N ILE A 205 -1.79 -23.02 14.66
CA ILE A 205 -3.13 -22.43 14.61
C ILE A 205 -3.94 -23.15 13.51
N PRO A 206 -5.12 -23.73 13.84
CA PRO A 206 -6.00 -24.35 12.86
C PRO A 206 -6.54 -23.36 11.83
N GLN A 207 -6.81 -23.85 10.61
CA GLN A 207 -7.45 -23.03 9.58
C GLN A 207 -8.79 -22.46 10.05
N GLY A 208 -9.03 -21.19 9.75
CA GLY A 208 -10.25 -20.49 10.16
C GLY A 208 -10.23 -19.95 11.59
N THR A 209 -9.22 -20.27 12.38
CA THR A 209 -9.08 -19.78 13.75
C THR A 209 -8.57 -18.35 13.77
N THR A 210 -9.17 -17.55 14.65
CA THR A 210 -8.72 -16.21 14.98
C THR A 210 -9.01 -15.90 16.41
N VAL A 211 -8.00 -15.57 17.20
CA VAL A 211 -8.13 -15.12 18.58
C VAL A 211 -7.59 -13.71 18.72
N ALA A 212 -8.20 -12.92 19.61
CA ALA A 212 -7.82 -11.53 19.80
C ALA A 212 -7.88 -11.13 21.27
N ARG A 213 -7.09 -10.13 21.64
CA ARG A 213 -7.07 -9.50 22.96
C ARG A 213 -7.07 -7.98 22.81
N GLU A 214 -7.83 -7.29 23.65
CA GLU A 214 -7.75 -5.83 23.71
C GLU A 214 -6.39 -5.39 24.22
N ILE A 215 -5.90 -4.29 23.65
CA ILE A 215 -4.67 -3.64 24.10
C ILE A 215 -5.09 -2.64 25.17
N THR A 216 -4.52 -2.73 26.37
CA THR A 216 -4.78 -1.79 27.46
C THR A 216 -3.76 -0.66 27.49
N ASP A 217 -2.52 -0.93 27.11
CA ASP A 217 -1.45 0.06 27.06
C ASP A 217 -1.66 1.11 25.96
N PRO A 218 -1.79 2.41 26.32
CA PRO A 218 -2.03 3.48 25.34
C PRO A 218 -0.86 3.65 24.35
N LYS A 219 0.38 3.45 24.82
CA LYS A 219 1.56 3.60 23.97
C LYS A 219 1.61 2.51 22.89
N LEU A 220 1.33 1.26 23.26
CA LEU A 220 1.27 0.15 22.31
C LEU A 220 0.15 0.37 21.26
N ARG A 221 -1.00 0.89 21.67
CA ARG A 221 -2.06 1.27 20.73
C ARG A 221 -1.53 2.27 19.68
N MET A 222 -0.90 3.33 20.16
CA MET A 222 -0.38 4.38 19.27
C MET A 222 0.81 3.89 18.43
N GLN A 223 1.68 3.04 18.97
CA GLN A 223 2.74 2.39 18.19
C GLN A 223 2.17 1.52 17.06
N GLY A 224 1.09 0.80 17.32
CA GLY A 224 0.41 0.03 16.29
C GLY A 224 -0.12 0.89 15.15
N ILE A 225 -0.62 2.09 15.47
CA ILE A 225 -1.25 3.00 14.51
C ILE A 225 -0.20 3.83 13.76
N TYR A 226 0.72 4.46 14.49
CA TYR A 226 1.67 5.43 13.92
C TYR A 226 3.07 4.87 13.65
N GLY A 227 3.36 3.66 14.16
CA GLY A 227 4.64 2.99 14.02
C GLY A 227 5.38 2.79 15.33
N SER A 228 6.31 1.85 15.34
CA SER A 228 7.08 1.45 16.53
C SER A 228 7.88 2.59 17.17
N GLY A 229 8.20 3.64 16.40
CA GLY A 229 8.86 4.86 16.86
C GLY A 229 7.95 5.92 17.48
N TYR A 230 6.65 5.63 17.70
CA TYR A 230 5.73 6.60 18.30
C TYR A 230 6.25 7.13 19.66
N GLY A 231 6.14 8.43 19.82
CA GLY A 231 6.68 9.16 20.99
C GLY A 231 8.11 9.67 20.82
N GLY A 232 8.77 9.32 19.70
CA GLY A 232 10.05 9.87 19.27
C GLY A 232 9.89 10.87 18.11
N SER A 233 10.99 11.12 17.39
CA SER A 233 10.99 11.98 16.21
C SER A 233 10.12 11.39 15.10
N LEU A 234 9.44 12.27 14.36
CA LEU A 234 8.67 11.87 13.18
C LEU A 234 9.61 11.31 12.10
N GLY A 235 9.12 10.29 11.39
CA GLY A 235 9.92 9.57 10.41
C GLY A 235 9.19 8.34 9.88
N VAL A 236 9.92 7.47 9.20
CA VAL A 236 9.35 6.27 8.55
C VAL A 236 8.65 5.31 9.51
N ASN A 237 9.04 5.26 10.78
CA ASN A 237 8.44 4.42 11.82
C ASN A 237 7.65 5.22 12.88
N ASN A 238 7.41 6.50 12.63
CA ASN A 238 6.56 7.37 13.45
C ASN A 238 5.93 8.42 12.54
N VAL A 239 4.84 8.05 11.87
CA VAL A 239 4.21 8.88 10.84
C VAL A 239 3.48 10.10 11.42
N ASP A 240 3.47 11.22 10.68
CA ASP A 240 2.73 12.42 11.03
C ASP A 240 1.22 12.20 11.02
N VAL A 241 0.75 11.42 10.03
CA VAL A 241 -0.67 11.29 9.75
C VAL A 241 -0.98 9.90 9.19
N LEU A 242 -2.19 9.45 9.51
CA LEU A 242 -2.82 8.30 8.86
C LEU A 242 -3.99 8.80 8.02
N LEU A 243 -4.00 8.41 6.75
CA LEU A 243 -4.99 8.82 5.76
C LEU A 243 -5.76 7.58 5.30
N GLN A 244 -7.09 7.64 5.34
CA GLN A 244 -7.94 6.55 4.87
C GLN A 244 -8.75 6.96 3.63
N GLY A 245 -8.89 6.04 2.69
CA GLY A 245 -9.61 6.25 1.44
C GLY A 245 -8.83 7.12 0.45
N THR A 246 -9.54 7.88 -0.37
CA THR A 246 -8.92 8.74 -1.39
C THR A 246 -8.22 9.94 -0.76
N VAL A 247 -6.94 10.09 -1.07
CA VAL A 247 -6.13 11.19 -0.55
C VAL A 247 -6.26 12.43 -1.43
N LYS A 248 -6.44 13.59 -0.79
CA LYS A 248 -6.58 14.89 -1.45
C LYS A 248 -5.73 15.95 -0.79
N ILE A 249 -5.24 16.89 -1.60
CA ILE A 249 -4.65 18.15 -1.14
C ILE A 249 -5.70 19.24 -1.32
N ASN A 250 -6.15 19.82 -0.21
CA ASN A 250 -7.19 20.84 -0.19
C ASN A 250 -6.60 22.18 0.26
N ALA A 251 -7.05 23.28 -0.33
CA ALA A 251 -6.68 24.62 0.12
C ALA A 251 -7.26 24.87 1.53
N ILE A 252 -6.45 25.45 2.40
CA ILE A 252 -6.87 26.06 3.66
C ILE A 252 -7.15 27.56 3.39
N ASN A 253 -6.22 28.18 2.65
CA ASN A 253 -6.29 29.56 2.20
C ASN A 253 -5.51 29.71 0.88
N PHE A 254 -5.19 30.93 0.45
CA PHE A 254 -4.47 31.18 -0.80
C PHE A 254 -3.05 30.63 -0.85
N THR A 255 -2.40 30.45 0.30
CA THR A 255 -0.97 30.07 0.40
C THR A 255 -0.74 28.74 1.10
N GLU A 256 -1.74 28.20 1.80
CA GLU A 256 -1.61 26.99 2.60
C GLU A 256 -2.62 25.94 2.18
N TYR A 257 -2.15 24.70 2.22
CA TYR A 257 -2.91 23.51 1.84
C TYR A 257 -2.85 22.48 2.97
N LYS A 258 -3.76 21.50 2.95
CA LYS A 258 -3.74 20.35 3.85
C LYS A 258 -3.97 19.07 3.09
N ILE A 259 -3.29 18.01 3.50
CA ILE A 259 -3.58 16.66 3.02
C ILE A 259 -4.65 16.00 3.88
N THR A 260 -5.60 15.32 3.25
CA THR A 260 -6.70 14.64 3.94
C THR A 260 -7.02 13.32 3.24
N GLY A 261 -7.52 12.35 4.01
CA GLY A 261 -8.21 11.18 3.47
C GLY A 261 -9.68 11.47 3.21
N SER A 262 -10.36 10.62 2.43
CA SER A 262 -11.80 10.73 2.17
C SER A 262 -12.66 10.21 3.32
N ALA A 263 -12.18 9.25 4.11
CA ALA A 263 -12.90 8.65 5.23
C ALA A 263 -12.36 9.10 6.58
N MET A 264 -11.05 9.07 6.78
CA MET A 264 -10.40 9.46 8.01
C MET A 264 -9.06 10.14 7.73
N THR A 265 -8.80 11.21 8.46
CA THR A 265 -7.46 11.78 8.63
C THR A 265 -7.18 11.85 10.12
N HIS A 266 -6.10 11.22 10.55
CA HIS A 266 -5.75 11.11 11.96
C HIS A 266 -4.30 11.53 12.16
N SER A 267 -4.08 12.54 12.99
CA SER A 267 -2.75 13.10 13.24
C SER A 267 -2.07 12.39 14.41
N ASN A 268 -0.74 12.25 14.34
CA ASN A 268 0.07 11.74 15.44
C ASN A 268 -0.23 12.51 16.73
N GLY A 269 -0.43 11.77 17.83
CA GLY A 269 -0.75 12.34 19.14
C GLY A 269 -2.23 12.65 19.38
N SER A 270 -3.10 12.55 18.37
CA SER A 270 -4.54 12.74 18.56
C SER A 270 -5.21 11.52 19.21
N THR A 271 -6.41 11.71 19.74
CA THR A 271 -7.22 10.59 20.24
C THR A 271 -7.83 9.84 19.07
N LEU A 272 -7.62 8.53 19.02
CA LEU A 272 -8.24 7.66 18.03
C LEU A 272 -9.70 7.39 18.39
N PRO A 273 -10.65 7.54 17.47
CA PRO A 273 -12.03 7.12 17.68
C PRO A 273 -12.12 5.64 18.09
N PRO A 274 -13.05 5.25 18.99
CA PRO A 274 -13.12 3.90 19.57
C PRO A 274 -13.20 2.78 18.52
N GLU A 275 -13.89 3.02 17.42
CA GLU A 275 -14.06 2.06 16.33
C GLU A 275 -12.76 1.76 15.57
N TYR A 276 -11.77 2.63 15.66
CA TYR A 276 -10.46 2.46 15.02
C TYR A 276 -9.41 1.82 15.93
N GLN A 277 -9.72 1.60 17.20
CA GLN A 277 -8.72 1.10 18.15
C GLN A 277 -8.16 -0.26 17.73
N PRO A 278 -6.84 -0.49 17.94
CA PRO A 278 -6.22 -1.77 17.66
C PRO A 278 -6.51 -2.80 18.74
N VAL A 279 -6.49 -4.05 18.32
CA VAL A 279 -6.44 -5.25 19.19
C VAL A 279 -5.26 -6.11 18.78
N LEU A 280 -4.66 -6.85 19.69
CA LEU A 280 -3.74 -7.93 19.36
C LEU A 280 -4.54 -9.09 18.76
N MET A 281 -4.00 -9.70 17.70
CA MET A 281 -4.66 -10.79 17.02
C MET A 281 -3.68 -11.86 16.57
N ALA A 282 -4.02 -13.12 16.79
CA ALA A 282 -3.40 -14.27 16.22
C ALA A 282 -4.38 -14.90 15.21
N ILE A 283 -3.95 -15.02 13.96
CA ILE A 283 -4.78 -15.51 12.86
C ILE A 283 -4.05 -16.61 12.08
N TYR A 284 -4.82 -17.56 11.60
CA TYR A 284 -4.30 -18.55 10.66
C TYR A 284 -3.72 -17.89 9.39
N LYS A 285 -2.49 -18.25 9.08
CA LYS A 285 -1.80 -17.83 7.86
C LYS A 285 -0.81 -18.92 7.44
N GLY A 286 -1.18 -19.72 6.44
CA GLY A 286 -0.51 -20.95 6.04
C GLY A 286 1.00 -20.89 5.79
N ASP A 287 1.53 -19.70 5.42
CA ASP A 287 2.96 -19.53 5.13
C ASP A 287 3.73 -18.80 6.24
N ARG A 288 3.16 -18.75 7.45
CA ARG A 288 3.73 -18.01 8.58
C ARG A 288 3.97 -18.92 9.78
N SER A 289 4.94 -18.53 10.59
CA SER A 289 5.25 -19.17 11.87
C SER A 289 5.73 -18.10 12.86
N ASP A 290 4.89 -17.07 13.06
CA ASP A 290 5.24 -16.01 13.98
C ASP A 290 5.40 -16.58 15.39
N TYR A 291 6.48 -16.20 16.06
CA TYR A 291 6.86 -16.69 17.39
C TYR A 291 6.97 -18.21 17.52
N GLY A 292 7.23 -18.92 16.42
CA GLY A 292 7.36 -20.39 16.41
C GLY A 292 6.03 -21.13 16.48
N ILE A 293 4.89 -20.44 16.37
CA ILE A 293 3.57 -21.08 16.25
C ILE A 293 3.30 -21.28 14.75
N LYS A 294 3.28 -22.51 14.28
CA LYS A 294 3.05 -22.83 12.87
C LYS A 294 1.70 -22.31 12.40
N ASN A 295 1.66 -21.83 11.14
CA ASN A 295 0.49 -21.22 10.51
C ASN A 295 -0.05 -19.98 11.23
N ALA A 296 0.72 -19.37 12.14
CA ALA A 296 0.31 -18.19 12.87
C ALA A 296 0.86 -16.90 12.27
N ARG A 297 0.02 -15.87 12.20
CA ARG A 297 0.41 -14.48 12.08
C ARG A 297 -0.07 -13.71 13.29
N ILE A 298 0.87 -13.01 13.95
CA ILE A 298 0.57 -12.10 15.07
C ILE A 298 0.63 -10.66 14.58
N ASN A 299 -0.44 -9.92 14.80
CA ASN A 299 -0.52 -8.54 14.34
C ASN A 299 -1.44 -7.69 15.21
N LEU A 300 -1.36 -6.36 14.99
CA LEU A 300 -2.33 -5.40 15.51
C LEU A 300 -3.40 -5.19 14.44
N TYR A 301 -4.64 -5.48 14.80
CA TYR A 301 -5.80 -5.46 13.91
C TYR A 301 -6.82 -4.42 14.37
N SER A 302 -7.68 -3.91 13.48
CA SER A 302 -8.73 -2.99 13.89
C SER A 302 -9.78 -3.69 14.76
N LYS A 303 -10.16 -3.08 15.89
CA LYS A 303 -11.23 -3.58 16.76
C LYS A 303 -12.54 -3.78 16.01
N SER A 304 -12.87 -2.92 15.07
CA SER A 304 -14.05 -3.00 14.20
C SER A 304 -13.86 -3.82 12.93
N GLY A 305 -12.68 -4.43 12.73
CA GLY A 305 -12.38 -5.23 11.53
C GLY A 305 -13.36 -6.38 11.34
N ARG A 306 -13.66 -6.70 10.07
CA ARG A 306 -14.71 -7.68 9.70
C ARG A 306 -14.39 -9.13 10.06
N THR A 307 -13.14 -9.45 10.42
CA THR A 307 -12.74 -10.81 10.76
C THR A 307 -13.40 -11.25 12.05
N LYS A 308 -14.19 -12.32 11.99
CA LYS A 308 -14.75 -12.97 13.18
C LYS A 308 -13.61 -13.46 14.06
N ARG A 309 -13.68 -13.23 15.37
CA ARG A 309 -12.62 -13.55 16.33
C ARG A 309 -13.18 -13.96 17.67
N GLN A 310 -12.45 -14.82 18.34
CA GLN A 310 -12.67 -15.13 19.75
C GLN A 310 -11.83 -14.16 20.59
N MET A 311 -12.44 -13.46 21.52
CA MET A 311 -11.71 -12.63 22.50
C MET A 311 -11.19 -13.52 23.63
N ILE A 312 -9.94 -13.31 24.05
CA ILE A 312 -9.23 -14.09 25.07
C ILE A 312 -8.57 -13.18 26.12
#